data_2c820178b2b1fb694bab2852db9a464e
#
_entry.id   2c820178b2b1fb694bab2852db9a464e
#
_cell.length_a   1.000
_cell.length_b   1.000
_cell.length_c   1.000
_cell.angle_alpha   90.00
_cell.angle_beta   90.00
_cell.angle_gamma   90.00
#
_symmetry.space_group_name_H-M   'P 1'
#
loop_
_entity.id
_entity.type
_entity.pdbx_description
1 polymer ?
#
loop_
_entity_poly.entity_id
_entity_poly.type
_entity_poly.pdbx_seq_one_letter_code
_entity_poly.pdbx_strand_id
1 'polypeptide(L)'
;MFRAAACALIFAACATDSSTGIDTSTLTCPPDSTLSYETYGKVVFEQHCLSCHATKEKPRLNTVEEIRANRSAILGAAVGSTRMPASDDMPLQARELLGEWLVCGAP
;
A
#
# COMPACT_ATOMS: atom_id res chain seq x y z
N MET A 1 -8.18 -56.18 -17.15
CA MET A 1 -7.50 -55.58 -15.99
C MET A 1 -7.01 -54.19 -16.37
N PHE A 2 -7.81 -53.24 -16.09
CA PHE A 2 -7.45 -51.84 -16.41
C PHE A 2 -7.12 -51.12 -15.15
N ARG A 3 -5.89 -50.73 -15.03
CA ARG A 3 -5.46 -49.84 -13.97
C ARG A 3 -5.63 -48.41 -14.46
N ALA A 4 -6.66 -47.79 -14.01
CA ALA A 4 -6.79 -46.36 -14.18
C ALA A 4 -5.74 -45.67 -13.28
N ALA A 5 -4.70 -45.18 -13.90
CA ALA A 5 -3.80 -44.27 -13.22
C ALA A 5 -4.53 -42.94 -13.07
N ALA A 6 -5.01 -42.71 -11.88
CA ALA A 6 -5.50 -41.38 -11.53
C ALA A 6 -4.29 -40.43 -11.49
N CYS A 7 -4.15 -39.68 -12.53
CA CYS A 7 -3.23 -38.56 -12.54
C CYS A 7 -3.81 -37.50 -11.60
N ALA A 8 -3.34 -37.50 -10.38
CA ALA A 8 -3.62 -36.41 -9.46
C ALA A 8 -2.90 -35.17 -10.02
N LEU A 9 -3.64 -34.33 -10.67
CA LEU A 9 -3.19 -33.00 -11.01
C LEU A 9 -3.07 -32.21 -9.72
N ILE A 10 -1.87 -32.19 -9.23
CA ILE A 10 -1.54 -31.26 -8.16
C ILE A 10 -1.46 -29.90 -8.81
N PHE A 11 -2.55 -29.15 -8.71
CA PHE A 11 -2.48 -27.73 -8.94
C PHE A 11 -1.68 -27.15 -7.79
N ALA A 12 -0.41 -26.96 -8.02
CA ALA A 12 0.32 -26.00 -7.21
C ALA A 12 -0.40 -24.67 -7.43
N ALA A 13 -1.24 -24.29 -6.48
CA ALA A 13 -1.73 -22.94 -6.41
C ALA A 13 -0.48 -22.09 -6.41
N CYS A 14 -0.28 -21.31 -7.46
CA CYS A 14 0.72 -20.26 -7.43
C CYS A 14 0.40 -19.43 -6.21
N ALA A 15 1.28 -19.49 -5.21
CA ALA A 15 1.18 -18.59 -4.11
C ALA A 15 1.10 -17.21 -4.73
N THR A 16 0.00 -16.53 -4.48
CA THR A 16 -0.13 -15.13 -4.81
C THR A 16 1.09 -14.47 -4.22
N ASP A 17 1.84 -13.83 -5.06
CA ASP A 17 3.04 -13.15 -4.65
C ASP A 17 2.67 -12.18 -3.53
N SER A 18 3.11 -12.48 -2.31
CA SER A 18 2.87 -11.65 -1.14
C SER A 18 3.55 -10.28 -1.24
N SER A 19 4.37 -10.07 -2.27
CA SER A 19 5.00 -8.80 -2.59
C SER A 19 4.08 -7.86 -3.36
N THR A 20 2.94 -8.35 -3.86
CA THR A 20 1.96 -7.48 -4.52
C THR A 20 1.12 -6.75 -3.50
N GLY A 21 1.01 -5.44 -3.67
CA GLY A 21 0.10 -4.62 -2.91
C GLY A 21 -1.34 -4.75 -3.40
N ILE A 22 -2.10 -3.72 -3.18
CA ILE A 22 -3.50 -3.62 -3.57
C ILE A 22 -3.59 -3.13 -5.02
N ASP A 23 -4.55 -3.62 -5.77
CA ASP A 23 -4.85 -3.08 -7.09
C ASP A 23 -5.38 -1.65 -6.94
N THR A 24 -4.51 -0.68 -7.19
CA THR A 24 -4.84 0.74 -7.01
C THR A 24 -5.82 1.27 -8.06
N SER A 25 -5.98 0.57 -9.19
CA SER A 25 -6.93 0.97 -10.24
C SER A 25 -8.40 0.82 -9.81
N THR A 26 -8.66 0.00 -8.80
CA THR A 26 -10.00 -0.24 -8.26
C THR A 26 -10.33 0.65 -7.07
N LEU A 27 -9.36 1.41 -6.56
CA LEU A 27 -9.55 2.26 -5.39
C LEU A 27 -10.38 3.49 -5.75
N THR A 28 -11.39 3.73 -4.95
CA THR A 28 -12.22 4.94 -5.02
C THR A 28 -12.33 5.56 -3.64
N CYS A 29 -12.52 6.88 -3.60
CA CYS A 29 -12.75 7.56 -2.34
C CYS A 29 -14.20 7.33 -1.88
N PRO A 30 -14.42 6.67 -0.71
CA PRO A 30 -15.75 6.54 -0.16
C PRO A 30 -16.33 7.93 0.17
N PRO A 31 -17.62 8.18 -0.11
CA PRO A 31 -18.23 9.48 0.15
C PRO A 31 -18.31 9.83 1.65
N ASP A 32 -18.23 8.84 2.52
CA ASP A 32 -18.27 8.97 3.97
C ASP A 32 -16.88 8.86 4.63
N SER A 33 -15.82 8.90 3.85
CA SER A 33 -14.46 8.85 4.40
C SER A 33 -14.20 10.00 5.35
N THR A 34 -13.71 9.68 6.53
CA THR A 34 -13.36 10.64 7.59
C THR A 34 -11.86 10.78 7.79
N LEU A 35 -11.08 10.13 6.94
CA LEU A 35 -9.62 10.17 7.03
C LEU A 35 -9.10 11.56 6.69
N SER A 36 -8.24 12.10 7.56
CA SER A 36 -7.60 13.40 7.36
C SER A 36 -6.13 13.33 7.71
N TYR A 37 -5.36 14.31 7.27
CA TYR A 37 -3.95 14.42 7.64
C TYR A 37 -3.78 14.49 9.16
N GLU A 38 -4.56 15.33 9.82
CA GLU A 38 -4.44 15.54 11.28
C GLU A 38 -4.75 14.30 12.10
N THR A 39 -5.75 13.51 11.68
CA THR A 39 -6.20 12.36 12.46
C THR A 39 -5.57 11.04 11.99
N TYR A 40 -5.07 10.98 10.76
CA TYR A 40 -4.59 9.75 10.17
C TYR A 40 -3.23 9.91 9.49
N GLY A 41 -3.13 10.75 8.47
CA GLY A 41 -1.95 10.80 7.61
C GLY A 41 -0.68 11.13 8.34
N LYS A 42 -0.71 12.12 9.22
CA LYS A 42 0.43 12.55 10.03
C LYS A 42 1.02 11.41 10.84
N VAL A 43 0.19 10.68 11.54
CA VAL A 43 0.61 9.55 12.38
C VAL A 43 1.21 8.43 11.54
N VAL A 44 0.58 8.07 10.44
CA VAL A 44 1.04 7.00 9.54
C VAL A 44 2.40 7.35 8.93
N PHE A 45 2.58 8.56 8.46
CA PHE A 45 3.85 9.00 7.89
C PHE A 45 4.96 9.09 8.94
N GLU A 46 4.66 9.54 10.14
CA GLU A 46 5.62 9.54 11.24
C GLU A 46 6.06 8.12 11.61
N GLN A 47 5.14 7.18 11.63
CA GLN A 47 5.44 5.80 11.99
C GLN A 47 6.20 5.03 10.91
N HIS A 48 5.88 5.24 9.63
CA HIS A 48 6.32 4.35 8.55
C HIS A 48 7.23 5.00 7.51
N CYS A 49 7.25 6.30 7.39
CA CYS A 49 7.88 6.98 6.25
C CYS A 49 8.99 7.96 6.66
N LEU A 50 8.79 8.73 7.72
CA LEU A 50 9.66 9.85 8.03
C LEU A 50 11.03 9.47 8.59
N SER A 51 11.24 8.23 9.03
CA SER A 51 12.59 7.79 9.41
C SER A 51 13.58 7.94 8.25
N CYS A 52 13.13 7.81 7.01
CA CYS A 52 13.93 8.00 5.79
C CYS A 52 13.57 9.27 5.04
N HIS A 53 12.26 9.55 4.88
CA HIS A 53 11.77 10.62 4.00
C HIS A 53 11.65 12.00 4.68
N ALA A 54 12.10 12.15 5.92
CA ALA A 54 12.22 13.47 6.53
C ALA A 54 13.47 14.22 6.06
N THR A 55 14.63 13.55 6.01
CA THR A 55 15.92 14.18 5.70
C THR A 55 16.83 13.35 4.82
N LYS A 56 16.74 12.02 4.87
CA LYS A 56 17.70 11.11 4.22
C LYS A 56 17.39 10.85 2.75
N GLU A 57 16.14 10.55 2.45
CA GLU A 57 15.72 10.10 1.13
C GLU A 57 14.71 11.06 0.51
N LYS A 58 14.78 11.20 -0.80
CA LYS A 58 13.75 11.89 -1.58
C LYS A 58 12.68 10.88 -2.02
N PRO A 59 11.42 11.30 -2.15
CA PRO A 59 10.91 12.64 -1.86
C PRO A 59 10.86 12.95 -0.35
N ARG A 60 10.92 14.21 0.01
CA ARG A 60 10.63 14.67 1.38
C ARG A 60 9.14 14.60 1.61
N LEU A 61 8.72 14.09 2.77
CA LEU A 61 7.32 13.85 3.08
C LEU A 61 6.93 14.42 4.46
N ASN A 62 7.57 15.55 4.83
CA ASN A 62 7.37 16.17 6.14
C ASN A 62 6.07 16.94 6.26
N THR A 63 5.52 17.39 5.15
CA THR A 63 4.32 18.23 5.12
C THR A 63 3.24 17.55 4.28
N VAL A 64 1.98 17.90 4.53
CA VAL A 64 0.88 17.38 3.72
C VAL A 64 0.99 17.83 2.26
N GLU A 65 1.55 19.01 2.01
CA GLU A 65 1.77 19.54 0.66
C GLU A 65 2.78 18.66 -0.10
N GLU A 66 3.86 18.26 0.56
CA GLU A 66 4.85 17.35 -0.02
C GLU A 66 4.24 15.96 -0.30
N ILE A 67 3.42 15.46 0.61
CA ILE A 67 2.71 14.20 0.42
C ILE A 67 1.76 14.29 -0.77
N ARG A 68 0.97 15.35 -0.86
CA ARG A 68 0.03 15.57 -1.97
C ARG A 68 0.75 15.67 -3.31
N ALA A 69 1.90 16.35 -3.34
CA ALA A 69 2.72 16.48 -4.55
C ALA A 69 3.27 15.12 -5.02
N ASN A 70 3.47 14.17 -4.12
CA ASN A 70 4.01 12.85 -4.39
C ASN A 70 2.96 11.73 -4.30
N ARG A 71 1.70 12.07 -4.27
CA ARG A 71 0.59 11.15 -4.02
C ARG A 71 0.59 9.92 -4.92
N SER A 72 0.77 10.10 -6.21
CA SER A 72 0.80 8.98 -7.18
C SER A 72 1.98 8.06 -6.95
N ALA A 73 3.14 8.61 -6.65
CA ALA A 73 4.34 7.82 -6.36
C ALA A 73 4.18 7.02 -5.07
N ILE A 74 3.61 7.62 -4.04
CA ILE A 74 3.33 6.95 -2.76
C ILE A 74 2.32 5.83 -2.96
N LEU A 75 1.26 6.11 -3.71
CA LEU A 75 0.22 5.11 -4.01
C LEU A 75 0.83 3.89 -4.71
N GLY A 76 1.67 4.09 -5.71
CA GLY A 76 2.34 3.00 -6.41
C GLY A 76 3.34 2.22 -5.56
N ALA A 77 4.10 2.90 -4.72
CA ALA A 77 5.19 2.30 -3.96
C ALA A 77 4.74 1.63 -2.65
N ALA A 78 3.74 2.18 -1.98
CA ALA A 78 3.32 1.75 -0.64
C ALA A 78 1.95 1.09 -0.59
N VAL A 79 1.11 1.30 -1.58
CA VAL A 79 -0.23 0.69 -1.67
C VAL A 79 -0.27 -0.34 -2.78
N GLY A 80 0.07 0.04 -3.99
CA GLY A 80 0.10 -0.84 -5.16
C GLY A 80 1.24 -1.86 -5.14
N SER A 81 2.21 -1.68 -4.29
CA SER A 81 3.31 -2.62 -4.05
C SER A 81 3.70 -2.61 -2.58
N THR A 82 4.60 -3.52 -2.20
CA THR A 82 5.18 -3.60 -0.87
C THR A 82 6.61 -3.04 -0.84
N ARG A 83 7.00 -2.31 -1.88
CA ARG A 83 8.35 -1.74 -2.00
C ARG A 83 8.65 -0.74 -0.90
N MET A 84 7.66 0.03 -0.48
CA MET A 84 7.75 0.94 0.64
C MET A 84 6.70 0.59 1.70
N PRO A 85 6.96 0.80 2.97
CA PRO A 85 8.26 1.21 3.55
C PRO A 85 9.36 0.16 3.37
N ALA A 86 10.59 0.60 3.09
CA ALA A 86 11.70 -0.30 2.77
C ALA A 86 12.17 -1.17 3.95
N SER A 87 12.03 -0.67 5.17
CA SER A 87 12.50 -1.33 6.40
C SER A 87 11.38 -1.67 7.38
N ASP A 88 10.13 -1.42 7.00
CA ASP A 88 8.96 -1.62 7.85
C ASP A 88 7.93 -2.46 7.08
N ASP A 89 7.48 -3.54 7.72
CA ASP A 89 6.48 -4.42 7.13
C ASP A 89 5.07 -3.91 7.42
N MET A 90 4.64 -2.96 6.63
CA MET A 90 3.32 -2.36 6.75
C MET A 90 2.22 -3.37 6.39
N PRO A 91 1.27 -3.68 7.30
CA PRO A 91 0.23 -4.67 7.02
C PRO A 91 -0.69 -4.27 5.88
N LEU A 92 -1.34 -5.26 5.27
CA LEU A 92 -2.27 -5.04 4.16
C LEU A 92 -3.40 -4.06 4.54
N GLN A 93 -3.97 -4.20 5.73
CA GLN A 93 -5.01 -3.28 6.21
C GLN A 93 -4.53 -1.83 6.29
N ALA A 94 -3.30 -1.62 6.74
CA ALA A 94 -2.73 -0.28 6.78
C ALA A 94 -2.52 0.29 5.38
N ARG A 95 -2.15 -0.55 4.42
CA ARG A 95 -2.03 -0.16 3.01
C ARG A 95 -3.39 0.19 2.39
N GLU A 96 -4.45 -0.53 2.76
CA GLU A 96 -5.82 -0.22 2.33
C GLU A 96 -6.27 1.15 2.81
N LEU A 97 -6.06 1.46 4.08
CA LEU A 97 -6.40 2.77 4.65
C LEU A 97 -5.56 3.90 4.04
N LEU A 98 -4.28 3.66 3.83
CA LEU A 98 -3.41 4.62 3.15
C LEU A 98 -3.91 4.89 1.72
N GLY A 99 -4.29 3.83 1.01
CA GLY A 99 -4.88 3.93 -0.32
C GLY A 99 -6.14 4.77 -0.34
N GLU A 100 -7.07 4.54 0.58
CA GLU A 100 -8.29 5.34 0.72
C GLU A 100 -7.96 6.82 0.91
N TRP A 101 -7.11 7.13 1.86
CA TRP A 101 -6.74 8.52 2.14
C TRP A 101 -6.08 9.21 0.95
N LEU A 102 -5.18 8.51 0.25
CA LEU A 102 -4.50 9.04 -0.93
C LEU A 102 -5.45 9.27 -2.10
N VAL A 103 -6.36 8.33 -2.41
CA VAL A 103 -7.32 8.52 -3.51
C VAL A 103 -8.39 9.55 -3.17
N CYS A 104 -8.63 9.82 -1.89
CA CYS A 104 -9.46 10.94 -1.46
C CYS A 104 -8.76 12.31 -1.61
N GLY A 105 -7.50 12.33 -2.00
CA GLY A 105 -6.72 13.55 -2.21
C GLY A 105 -5.84 13.92 -1.04
N ALA A 106 -5.65 13.04 -0.08
CA ALA A 106 -4.88 13.27 1.14
C ALA A 106 -5.39 14.52 1.91
N PRO A 107 -6.67 14.58 2.23
CA PRO A 107 -7.26 15.75 2.88
C PRO A 107 -6.74 16.03 4.29
#